data_b56895d2cf5c34f923ccad644355e124
#
_entry.id   b56895d2cf5c34f923ccad644355e124
#
_cell.length_a   1.000
_cell.length_b   1.000
_cell.length_c   1.000
_cell.angle_alpha   90.00
_cell.angle_beta   90.00
_cell.angle_gamma   90.00
#
_symmetry.space_group_name_H-M   'P 1'
#
loop_
_entity.id
_entity.type
_entity.pdbx_description
1 polymer ?
#
loop_
_entity_poly.entity_id
_entity_poly.type
_entity_poly.pdbx_seq_one_letter_code
_entity_poly.pdbx_strand_id
1 'polypeptide(L)'
;MNSMEITAVGIDVSKSKSTVAIRRPGGVIVARPFDISHSNHDLEKLVSILKTTGGDIRVVMEHTSNYWKPIALTLKNAGFYVSVVNAMLIHDFSDNSIRKLKTDRADSLKIVNYALTFWNELPPFNDEDETRLVLREQSRMYERLASTATSLRNGLIALADQTFPSIDQAFGHAIKNAEGHEKWVDFFSIYWHRDCVLRLSIEKGW
;
A
#
# COMPACT_ATOMS: atom_id res chain seq x y z
N MET A 1 -42.31 14.12 -1.43
CA MET A 1 -41.04 13.35 -1.40
C MET A 1 -40.01 14.25 -0.73
N ASN A 2 -39.65 13.96 0.54
CA ASN A 2 -38.52 14.63 1.16
C ASN A 2 -37.26 14.22 0.38
N SER A 3 -36.70 15.12 -0.43
CA SER A 3 -35.38 14.92 -0.99
C SER A 3 -34.41 14.87 0.19
N MET A 4 -33.94 13.67 0.52
CA MET A 4 -32.86 13.54 1.51
C MET A 4 -31.71 14.43 1.07
N GLU A 5 -31.27 15.30 1.97
CA GLU A 5 -30.22 16.28 1.70
C GLU A 5 -28.88 15.55 1.54
N ILE A 6 -28.27 15.66 0.37
CA ILE A 6 -26.99 15.01 0.07
C ILE A 6 -25.89 15.61 0.94
N THR A 7 -25.10 14.77 1.61
CA THR A 7 -23.96 15.18 2.42
C THR A 7 -22.73 14.32 2.05
N ALA A 8 -21.74 14.93 1.45
CA ALA A 8 -20.49 14.27 1.11
C ALA A 8 -19.42 14.48 2.18
N VAL A 9 -18.72 13.42 2.50
CA VAL A 9 -17.58 13.39 3.43
C VAL A 9 -16.35 12.93 2.68
N GLY A 10 -15.33 13.78 2.62
CA GLY A 10 -14.02 13.44 2.03
C GLY A 10 -13.01 13.21 3.13
N ILE A 11 -12.32 12.07 3.09
CA ILE A 11 -11.30 11.72 4.07
C ILE A 11 -9.97 11.52 3.34
N ASP A 12 -9.01 12.40 3.61
CA ASP A 12 -7.62 12.21 3.23
C ASP A 12 -6.90 11.39 4.30
N VAL A 13 -6.42 10.20 3.94
CA VAL A 13 -5.90 9.20 4.87
C VAL A 13 -4.38 9.16 4.84
N SER A 14 -3.73 9.40 5.97
CA SER A 14 -2.29 9.23 6.13
C SER A 14 -1.97 8.19 7.22
N LYS A 15 -0.69 7.96 7.50
CA LYS A 15 -0.24 6.87 8.40
C LYS A 15 -0.78 6.96 9.83
N SER A 16 -0.87 8.15 10.39
CA SER A 16 -1.17 8.34 11.83
C SER A 16 -2.42 9.17 12.10
N LYS A 17 -2.89 9.88 11.09
CA LYS A 17 -4.06 10.76 11.18
C LYS A 17 -4.77 10.81 9.83
N SER A 18 -6.01 11.25 9.84
CA SER A 18 -6.78 11.55 8.63
C SER A 18 -7.42 12.91 8.73
N THR A 19 -7.51 13.62 7.61
CA THR A 19 -8.20 14.91 7.54
C THR A 19 -9.57 14.73 6.91
N VAL A 20 -10.61 15.16 7.60
CA VAL A 20 -12.02 15.01 7.21
C VAL A 20 -12.60 16.35 6.81
N ALA A 21 -13.26 16.41 5.65
CA ALA A 21 -14.04 17.55 5.21
C ALA A 21 -15.50 17.14 4.94
N ILE A 22 -16.48 17.95 5.29
CA ILE A 22 -17.91 17.66 5.09
C ILE A 22 -18.56 18.81 4.35
N ARG A 23 -19.21 18.51 3.22
CA ARG A 23 -19.90 19.50 2.38
C ARG A 23 -21.21 18.96 1.83
N ARG A 24 -22.07 19.92 1.44
CA ARG A 24 -23.29 19.67 0.67
C ARG A 24 -23.21 20.31 -0.69
N PRO A 25 -24.09 19.94 -1.64
CA PRO A 25 -24.16 20.60 -2.94
C PRO A 25 -24.25 22.12 -2.85
N GLY A 26 -23.81 22.82 -3.90
CA GLY A 26 -23.79 24.28 -3.91
C GLY A 26 -22.68 24.93 -3.08
N GLY A 27 -21.69 24.15 -2.62
CA GLY A 27 -20.55 24.67 -1.86
C GLY A 27 -20.80 24.89 -0.37
N VAL A 28 -21.93 24.41 0.15
CA VAL A 28 -22.30 24.55 1.56
C VAL A 28 -21.31 23.76 2.43
N ILE A 29 -20.62 24.48 3.34
CA ILE A 29 -19.67 23.89 4.27
C ILE A 29 -20.42 23.44 5.52
N VAL A 30 -20.49 22.14 5.75
CA VAL A 30 -21.06 21.55 6.98
C VAL A 30 -20.01 21.52 8.08
N ALA A 31 -18.78 21.07 7.75
CA ALA A 31 -17.64 21.17 8.63
C ALA A 31 -16.39 21.55 7.84
N ARG A 32 -15.60 22.50 8.40
CA ARG A 32 -14.27 22.80 7.87
C ARG A 32 -13.35 21.61 8.08
N PRO A 33 -12.29 21.44 7.25
CA PRO A 33 -11.35 20.33 7.42
C PRO A 33 -10.78 20.24 8.84
N PHE A 34 -10.91 19.06 9.44
CA PHE A 34 -10.40 18.74 10.78
C PHE A 34 -9.70 17.40 10.80
N ASP A 35 -8.74 17.25 11.70
CA ASP A 35 -7.95 16.03 11.82
C ASP A 35 -8.57 15.08 12.83
N ILE A 36 -8.46 13.77 12.54
CA ILE A 36 -8.80 12.68 13.45
C ILE A 36 -7.61 11.72 13.53
N SER A 37 -7.38 11.14 14.71
CA SER A 37 -6.46 10.00 14.84
C SER A 37 -7.17 8.70 14.47
N HIS A 38 -6.41 7.62 14.26
CA HIS A 38 -6.99 6.29 13.96
C HIS A 38 -7.33 5.51 15.24
N SER A 39 -7.45 6.20 16.39
CA SER A 39 -7.89 5.58 17.64
C SER A 39 -9.39 5.26 17.58
N ASN A 40 -9.81 4.19 18.26
CA ASN A 40 -11.23 3.84 18.35
C ASN A 40 -12.08 5.02 18.85
N HIS A 41 -11.57 5.76 19.82
CA HIS A 41 -12.23 6.92 20.40
C HIS A 41 -12.50 8.02 19.35
N ASP A 42 -11.54 8.38 18.51
CA ASP A 42 -11.71 9.41 17.50
C ASP A 42 -12.58 8.93 16.32
N LEU A 43 -12.50 7.65 15.98
CA LEU A 43 -13.40 7.03 14.98
C LEU A 43 -14.85 7.02 15.48
N GLU A 44 -15.11 6.72 16.75
CA GLU A 44 -16.44 6.80 17.38
C GLU A 44 -16.96 8.24 17.40
N LYS A 45 -16.10 9.22 17.69
CA LYS A 45 -16.46 10.64 17.57
C LYS A 45 -16.84 11.02 16.15
N LEU A 46 -16.08 10.56 15.14
CA LEU A 46 -16.42 10.79 13.74
C LEU A 46 -17.80 10.21 13.41
N VAL A 47 -18.07 8.97 13.81
CA VAL A 47 -19.39 8.32 13.65
C VAL A 47 -20.49 9.18 14.28
N SER A 48 -20.27 9.70 15.49
CA SER A 48 -21.22 10.54 16.20
C SER A 48 -21.49 11.87 15.47
N ILE A 49 -20.44 12.52 14.96
CA ILE A 49 -20.55 13.75 14.15
C ILE A 49 -21.38 13.48 12.89
N LEU A 50 -21.09 12.39 12.18
CA LEU A 50 -21.80 12.04 10.96
C LEU A 50 -23.29 11.72 11.23
N LYS A 51 -23.59 11.00 12.30
CA LYS A 51 -24.98 10.72 12.69
C LYS A 51 -25.78 11.99 13.01
N THR A 52 -25.14 13.00 13.61
CA THR A 52 -25.80 14.28 13.92
C THR A 52 -25.94 15.18 12.70
N THR A 53 -25.12 15.00 11.67
CA THR A 53 -25.17 15.81 10.45
C THR A 53 -26.44 15.58 9.64
N GLY A 54 -26.96 14.34 9.60
CA GLY A 54 -28.16 13.96 8.88
C GLY A 54 -28.03 13.96 7.35
N GLY A 55 -29.10 13.53 6.68
CA GLY A 55 -29.17 13.43 5.22
C GLY A 55 -28.67 12.09 4.67
N ASP A 56 -28.58 11.99 3.33
CA ASP A 56 -27.91 10.88 2.64
C ASP A 56 -26.40 11.15 2.69
N ILE A 57 -25.69 10.40 3.54
CA ILE A 57 -24.25 10.60 3.78
C ILE A 57 -23.45 9.56 3.01
N ARG A 58 -22.54 10.03 2.15
CA ARG A 58 -21.54 9.18 1.51
C ARG A 58 -20.14 9.62 1.90
N VAL A 59 -19.39 8.67 2.41
CA VAL A 59 -18.00 8.87 2.81
C VAL A 59 -17.09 8.36 1.72
N VAL A 60 -16.20 9.22 1.24
CA VAL A 60 -15.23 8.90 0.20
C VAL A 60 -13.83 9.07 0.73
N MET A 61 -12.97 8.10 0.46
CA MET A 61 -11.56 8.13 0.76
C MET A 61 -10.73 7.53 -0.37
N GLU A 62 -9.48 7.92 -0.46
CA GLU A 62 -8.60 7.40 -1.51
C GLU A 62 -7.86 6.12 -1.06
N HIS A 63 -7.60 5.26 -2.04
CA HIS A 63 -6.90 4.00 -1.87
C HIS A 63 -5.38 4.21 -2.07
N THR A 64 -4.69 4.81 -1.09
CA THR A 64 -3.24 5.07 -1.18
C THR A 64 -2.38 4.14 -0.34
N SER A 65 -2.93 3.46 0.64
CA SER A 65 -2.21 2.57 1.57
C SER A 65 -3.19 1.60 2.22
N ASN A 66 -2.78 0.88 3.26
CA ASN A 66 -3.70 0.04 4.04
C ASN A 66 -4.38 0.79 5.21
N TYR A 67 -4.03 2.07 5.44
CA TYR A 67 -4.52 2.83 6.61
C TYR A 67 -5.99 3.20 6.52
N TRP A 68 -6.57 3.23 5.31
CA TRP A 68 -8.00 3.50 5.11
C TRP A 68 -8.93 2.36 5.57
N LYS A 69 -8.43 1.11 5.57
CA LYS A 69 -9.27 -0.08 5.85
C LYS A 69 -9.99 -0.01 7.21
N PRO A 70 -9.31 0.24 8.35
CA PRO A 70 -9.99 0.33 9.65
C PRO A 70 -11.05 1.43 9.67
N ILE A 71 -10.79 2.55 9.02
CA ILE A 71 -11.73 3.70 8.97
C ILE A 71 -12.95 3.30 8.15
N ALA A 72 -12.75 2.71 6.96
CA ALA A 72 -13.82 2.27 6.07
C ALA A 72 -14.72 1.22 6.75
N LEU A 73 -14.13 0.23 7.42
CA LEU A 73 -14.84 -0.80 8.16
C LEU A 73 -15.67 -0.21 9.31
N THR A 74 -15.09 0.69 10.12
CA THR A 74 -15.79 1.33 11.23
C THR A 74 -17.00 2.12 10.72
N LEU A 75 -16.84 2.90 9.65
CA LEU A 75 -17.92 3.71 9.09
C LEU A 75 -19.00 2.85 8.42
N LYS A 76 -18.61 1.81 7.69
CA LYS A 76 -19.54 0.85 7.10
C LYS A 76 -20.34 0.12 8.18
N ASN A 77 -19.69 -0.37 9.23
CA ASN A 77 -20.35 -1.03 10.36
C ASN A 77 -21.29 -0.09 11.13
N ALA A 78 -21.03 1.22 11.10
CA ALA A 78 -21.92 2.23 11.64
C ALA A 78 -23.13 2.56 10.72
N GLY A 79 -23.22 1.93 9.53
CA GLY A 79 -24.31 2.05 8.58
C GLY A 79 -24.16 3.14 7.52
N PHE A 80 -22.98 3.74 7.38
CA PHE A 80 -22.73 4.75 6.34
C PHE A 80 -22.40 4.11 4.99
N TYR A 81 -22.78 4.80 3.90
CA TYR A 81 -22.29 4.49 2.57
C TYR A 81 -20.82 4.91 2.46
N VAL A 82 -19.94 3.96 2.28
CA VAL A 82 -18.51 4.19 2.16
C VAL A 82 -18.07 3.86 0.73
N SER A 83 -17.25 4.69 0.13
CA SER A 83 -16.61 4.47 -1.16
C SER A 83 -15.11 4.67 -1.04
N VAL A 84 -14.34 3.72 -1.53
CA VAL A 84 -12.88 3.79 -1.57
C VAL A 84 -12.47 3.84 -3.04
N VAL A 85 -11.89 4.97 -3.46
CA VAL A 85 -11.60 5.26 -4.86
C VAL A 85 -10.10 5.30 -5.14
N ASN A 86 -9.73 5.05 -6.38
CA ASN A 86 -8.33 5.15 -6.80
C ASN A 86 -7.85 6.60 -6.71
N ALA A 87 -6.70 6.83 -6.08
CA ALA A 87 -6.06 8.14 -5.95
C ALA A 87 -5.86 8.85 -7.28
N MET A 88 -5.60 8.11 -8.38
CA MET A 88 -5.48 8.71 -9.72
C MET A 88 -6.74 9.42 -10.17
N LEU A 89 -7.93 8.89 -9.87
CA LEU A 89 -9.20 9.51 -10.26
C LEU A 89 -9.40 10.86 -9.55
N ILE A 90 -9.01 10.95 -8.28
CA ILE A 90 -9.06 12.20 -7.50
C ILE A 90 -8.02 13.18 -7.98
N HIS A 91 -6.82 12.71 -8.33
CA HIS A 91 -5.74 13.50 -8.90
C HIS A 91 -6.15 14.12 -10.24
N ASP A 92 -6.63 13.31 -11.18
CA ASP A 92 -7.05 13.75 -12.51
C ASP A 92 -8.21 14.74 -12.43
N PHE A 93 -9.16 14.52 -11.52
CA PHE A 93 -10.24 15.46 -11.23
C PHE A 93 -9.73 16.82 -10.74
N SER A 94 -8.60 16.86 -10.04
CA SER A 94 -8.05 18.07 -9.42
C SER A 94 -7.05 18.83 -10.31
N ASP A 95 -6.54 18.24 -11.38
CA ASP A 95 -5.50 18.85 -12.23
C ASP A 95 -5.98 20.10 -13.00
N ASN A 96 -7.29 20.32 -13.08
CA ASN A 96 -7.88 21.53 -13.63
C ASN A 96 -7.84 22.76 -12.69
N SER A 97 -7.28 22.63 -11.48
CA SER A 97 -7.18 23.75 -10.54
C SER A 97 -5.82 24.46 -10.63
N ILE A 98 -5.86 25.77 -10.88
CA ILE A 98 -4.70 26.66 -11.14
C ILE A 98 -3.75 26.83 -9.93
N ARG A 99 -4.10 26.36 -8.72
CA ARG A 99 -3.29 26.50 -7.52
C ARG A 99 -2.99 25.15 -6.89
N LYS A 100 -1.76 24.67 -7.05
CA LYS A 100 -1.22 23.44 -6.45
C LYS A 100 -0.72 23.69 -5.01
N LEU A 101 -1.60 23.99 -4.07
CA LEU A 101 -1.27 23.92 -2.64
C LEU A 101 -1.50 22.47 -2.16
N LYS A 102 -0.42 21.73 -1.96
CA LYS A 102 -0.48 20.37 -1.42
C LYS A 102 -0.52 20.45 0.10
N THR A 103 -1.71 20.29 0.67
CA THR A 103 -1.93 20.16 2.12
C THR A 103 -3.05 19.15 2.34
N ASP A 104 -2.98 18.37 3.43
CA ASP A 104 -4.01 17.39 3.81
C ASP A 104 -5.43 18.00 3.80
N ARG A 105 -5.53 19.28 4.22
CA ARG A 105 -6.80 20.02 4.18
C ARG A 105 -7.29 20.29 2.74
N ALA A 106 -6.40 20.61 1.83
CA ALA A 106 -6.76 20.80 0.44
C ALA A 106 -7.13 19.46 -0.21
N ASP A 107 -6.45 18.39 0.16
CA ASP A 107 -6.70 17.07 -0.40
C ASP A 107 -8.03 16.49 0.10
N SER A 108 -8.38 16.65 1.38
CA SER A 108 -9.73 16.30 1.87
C SER A 108 -10.86 17.09 1.19
N LEU A 109 -10.61 18.36 0.83
CA LEU A 109 -11.55 19.18 0.05
C LEU A 109 -11.70 18.72 -1.39
N LYS A 110 -10.62 18.23 -2.03
CA LYS A 110 -10.70 17.64 -3.38
C LYS A 110 -11.53 16.36 -3.35
N ILE A 111 -11.29 15.49 -2.37
CA ILE A 111 -12.03 14.24 -2.20
C ILE A 111 -13.52 14.51 -2.02
N VAL A 112 -13.92 15.47 -1.18
CA VAL A 112 -15.32 15.79 -0.97
C VAL A 112 -15.98 16.41 -2.21
N ASN A 113 -15.25 17.22 -2.98
CA ASN A 113 -15.76 17.77 -4.24
C ASN A 113 -15.91 16.68 -5.32
N TYR A 114 -14.95 15.75 -5.39
CA TYR A 114 -15.07 14.55 -6.23
C TYR A 114 -16.32 13.76 -5.87
N ALA A 115 -16.55 13.51 -4.58
CA ALA A 115 -17.72 12.80 -4.08
C ALA A 115 -19.04 13.48 -4.48
N LEU A 116 -19.12 14.79 -4.43
CA LEU A 116 -20.31 15.55 -4.86
C LEU A 116 -20.54 15.49 -6.36
N THR A 117 -19.47 15.54 -7.16
CA THR A 117 -19.54 15.53 -8.63
C THR A 117 -19.97 14.15 -9.14
N PHE A 118 -19.39 13.08 -8.61
CA PHE A 118 -19.64 11.70 -9.04
C PHE A 118 -20.56 10.93 -8.09
N TRP A 119 -21.47 11.63 -7.42
CA TRP A 119 -22.34 11.07 -6.37
C TRP A 119 -23.02 9.76 -6.73
N ASN A 120 -23.57 9.68 -7.93
CA ASN A 120 -24.31 8.49 -8.39
C ASN A 120 -23.41 7.37 -8.93
N GLU A 121 -22.13 7.67 -9.17
CA GLU A 121 -21.16 6.75 -9.76
C GLU A 121 -20.21 6.16 -8.71
N LEU A 122 -20.29 6.62 -7.46
CA LEU A 122 -19.45 6.14 -6.37
C LEU A 122 -19.69 4.63 -6.13
N PRO A 123 -18.68 3.77 -6.29
CA PRO A 123 -18.82 2.36 -6.00
C PRO A 123 -18.92 2.13 -4.48
N PRO A 124 -19.83 1.28 -4.00
CA PRO A 124 -19.86 0.92 -2.59
C PRO A 124 -18.60 0.14 -2.22
N PHE A 125 -18.06 0.44 -1.04
CA PHE A 125 -17.01 -0.38 -0.46
C PHE A 125 -17.58 -1.73 -0.05
N ASN A 126 -17.14 -2.78 -0.72
CA ASN A 126 -17.45 -4.16 -0.38
C ASN A 126 -16.26 -4.74 0.37
N ASP A 127 -16.52 -5.37 1.52
CA ASP A 127 -15.52 -6.19 2.18
C ASP A 127 -15.16 -7.33 1.23
N GLU A 128 -13.90 -7.38 0.84
CA GLU A 128 -13.41 -8.61 0.25
C GLU A 128 -13.42 -9.70 1.32
N ASP A 129 -13.71 -10.93 0.91
CA ASP A 129 -13.55 -12.11 1.75
C ASP A 129 -12.16 -12.07 2.42
N GLU A 130 -12.14 -12.17 3.73
CA GLU A 130 -10.91 -12.09 4.54
C GLU A 130 -9.85 -13.07 4.01
N THR A 131 -10.27 -14.25 3.57
CA THR A 131 -9.42 -15.25 2.94
C THR A 131 -8.73 -14.71 1.68
N ARG A 132 -9.48 -13.99 0.83
CA ARG A 132 -8.92 -13.38 -0.40
C ARG A 132 -7.91 -12.29 -0.09
N LEU A 133 -8.17 -11.47 0.92
CA LEU A 133 -7.25 -10.42 1.36
C LEU A 133 -5.93 -11.04 1.85
N VAL A 134 -6.02 -12.05 2.72
CA VAL A 134 -4.85 -12.77 3.25
C VAL A 134 -4.05 -13.41 2.11
N LEU A 135 -4.71 -14.11 1.20
CA LEU A 135 -4.04 -14.75 0.06
C LEU A 135 -3.34 -13.73 -0.84
N ARG A 136 -3.97 -12.58 -1.10
CA ARG A 136 -3.37 -11.51 -1.90
C ARG A 136 -2.15 -10.90 -1.21
N GLU A 137 -2.21 -10.69 0.09
CA GLU A 137 -1.07 -10.17 0.86
C GLU A 137 0.08 -11.18 0.91
N GLN A 138 -0.22 -12.45 1.10
CA GLN A 138 0.78 -13.53 1.07
C GLN A 138 1.43 -13.66 -0.32
N SER A 139 0.64 -13.60 -1.40
CA SER A 139 1.18 -13.63 -2.77
C SER A 139 2.13 -12.46 -3.03
N ARG A 140 1.75 -11.25 -2.65
CA ARG A 140 2.63 -10.06 -2.78
C ARG A 140 3.90 -10.18 -1.94
N MET A 141 3.79 -10.74 -0.74
CA MET A 141 4.95 -10.99 0.13
C MET A 141 5.89 -11.99 -0.50
N TYR A 142 5.35 -13.10 -1.03
CA TYR A 142 6.12 -14.11 -1.74
C TYR A 142 6.87 -13.52 -2.95
N GLU A 143 6.18 -12.73 -3.78
CA GLU A 143 6.80 -12.07 -4.95
C GLU A 143 7.95 -11.14 -4.55
N ARG A 144 7.78 -10.37 -3.48
CA ARG A 144 8.86 -9.51 -2.95
C ARG A 144 10.04 -10.31 -2.46
N LEU A 145 9.80 -11.38 -1.69
CA LEU A 145 10.86 -12.25 -1.19
C LEU A 145 11.60 -12.94 -2.33
N ALA A 146 10.89 -13.47 -3.32
CA ALA A 146 11.48 -14.10 -4.51
C ALA A 146 12.33 -13.12 -5.32
N SER A 147 11.84 -11.90 -5.54
CA SER A 147 12.59 -10.84 -6.23
C SER A 147 13.85 -10.43 -5.46
N THR A 148 13.72 -10.28 -4.13
CA THR A 148 14.87 -9.95 -3.26
C THR A 148 15.92 -11.06 -3.27
N ALA A 149 15.49 -12.33 -3.17
CA ALA A 149 16.40 -13.48 -3.23
C ALA A 149 17.14 -13.54 -4.56
N THR A 150 16.46 -13.29 -5.68
CA THR A 150 17.09 -13.23 -7.01
C THR A 150 18.10 -12.09 -7.10
N SER A 151 17.77 -10.91 -6.59
CA SER A 151 18.67 -9.76 -6.58
C SER A 151 19.94 -10.04 -5.76
N LEU A 152 19.79 -10.61 -4.56
CA LEU A 152 20.91 -10.98 -3.70
C LEU A 152 21.79 -12.05 -4.34
N ARG A 153 21.18 -13.08 -4.96
CA ARG A 153 21.90 -14.13 -5.70
C ARG A 153 22.75 -13.52 -6.82
N ASN A 154 22.16 -12.67 -7.64
CA ASN A 154 22.88 -12.00 -8.73
C ASN A 154 24.03 -11.13 -8.23
N GLY A 155 23.83 -10.42 -7.11
CA GLY A 155 24.87 -9.65 -6.44
C GLY A 155 26.01 -10.53 -5.95
N LEU A 156 25.71 -11.69 -5.37
CA LEU A 156 26.71 -12.66 -4.91
C LEU A 156 27.50 -13.24 -6.09
N ILE A 157 26.85 -13.60 -7.19
CA ILE A 157 27.54 -14.06 -8.42
C ILE A 157 28.50 -12.99 -8.93
N ALA A 158 28.04 -11.74 -9.02
CA ALA A 158 28.87 -10.62 -9.48
C ALA A 158 30.11 -10.38 -8.59
N LEU A 159 30.00 -10.61 -7.29
CA LEU A 159 31.13 -10.56 -6.36
C LEU A 159 32.06 -11.76 -6.57
N ALA A 160 31.52 -12.96 -6.69
CA ALA A 160 32.29 -14.18 -6.88
C ALA A 160 33.08 -14.15 -8.21
N ASP A 161 32.48 -13.63 -9.26
CA ASP A 161 33.12 -13.50 -10.59
C ASP A 161 34.38 -12.61 -10.59
N GLN A 162 34.53 -11.72 -9.62
CA GLN A 162 35.74 -10.90 -9.50
C GLN A 162 36.97 -11.72 -9.12
N THR A 163 36.80 -12.81 -8.38
CA THR A 163 37.90 -13.63 -7.85
C THR A 163 37.89 -15.05 -8.37
N PHE A 164 36.74 -15.54 -8.78
CA PHE A 164 36.53 -16.89 -9.30
C PHE A 164 35.49 -16.88 -10.43
N PRO A 165 35.85 -16.46 -11.66
CA PRO A 165 34.91 -16.31 -12.77
C PRO A 165 34.14 -17.61 -13.09
N SER A 166 32.82 -17.48 -13.26
CA SER A 166 31.88 -18.58 -13.61
C SER A 166 31.79 -19.69 -12.58
N ILE A 167 32.06 -19.42 -11.32
CA ILE A 167 32.00 -20.45 -10.27
C ILE A 167 30.60 -21.02 -10.11
N ASP A 168 29.55 -20.23 -10.30
CA ASP A 168 28.16 -20.67 -10.23
C ASP A 168 27.82 -21.72 -11.31
N GLN A 169 28.49 -21.66 -12.44
CA GLN A 169 28.33 -22.62 -13.57
C GLN A 169 29.12 -23.92 -13.36
N ALA A 170 30.24 -23.87 -12.65
CA ALA A 170 31.13 -25.01 -12.41
C ALA A 170 30.44 -26.14 -11.62
N PHE A 171 29.44 -25.80 -10.78
CA PHE A 171 28.71 -26.76 -9.94
C PHE A 171 27.38 -27.22 -10.53
N GLY A 172 27.03 -26.79 -11.75
CA GLY A 172 25.74 -27.06 -12.38
C GLY A 172 24.60 -26.24 -11.78
N HIS A 173 23.62 -25.92 -12.61
CA HIS A 173 22.47 -25.12 -12.14
C HIS A 173 21.65 -25.92 -11.13
N ALA A 174 21.32 -25.26 -10.02
CA ALA A 174 20.33 -25.67 -9.02
C ALA A 174 20.64 -26.93 -8.18
N ILE A 175 21.87 -27.40 -8.10
CA ILE A 175 22.19 -28.45 -7.11
C ILE A 175 22.33 -27.83 -5.75
N LYS A 176 21.34 -28.06 -4.90
CA LYS A 176 21.36 -27.63 -3.49
C LYS A 176 21.89 -28.75 -2.59
N ASN A 177 22.55 -28.35 -1.51
CA ASN A 177 22.91 -29.28 -0.42
C ASN A 177 21.68 -29.65 0.42
N ALA A 178 21.86 -30.50 1.45
CA ALA A 178 20.79 -30.91 2.35
C ALA A 178 20.16 -29.73 3.14
N GLU A 179 20.90 -28.64 3.30
CA GLU A 179 20.47 -27.42 4.00
C GLU A 179 19.79 -26.41 3.06
N GLY A 180 19.71 -26.72 1.76
CA GLY A 180 19.07 -25.87 0.76
C GLY A 180 19.99 -24.82 0.15
N HIS A 181 21.29 -24.81 0.45
CA HIS A 181 22.28 -23.91 -0.15
C HIS A 181 22.73 -24.40 -1.51
N GLU A 182 23.03 -23.49 -2.42
CA GLU A 182 23.68 -23.82 -3.69
C GLU A 182 25.14 -24.25 -3.42
N LYS A 183 25.57 -25.40 -3.93
CA LYS A 183 26.89 -25.99 -3.66
C LYS A 183 28.07 -25.06 -3.98
N TRP A 184 27.93 -24.22 -5.01
CA TRP A 184 28.98 -23.25 -5.36
C TRP A 184 29.16 -22.19 -4.26
N VAL A 185 28.07 -21.83 -3.54
CA VAL A 185 28.12 -20.87 -2.41
C VAL A 185 28.91 -21.46 -1.26
N ASP A 186 28.65 -22.73 -0.92
CA ASP A 186 29.41 -23.42 0.13
C ASP A 186 30.90 -23.53 -0.24
N PHE A 187 31.19 -23.87 -1.48
CA PHE A 187 32.57 -23.92 -1.99
C PHE A 187 33.22 -22.54 -1.93
N PHE A 188 32.54 -21.49 -2.42
CA PHE A 188 33.05 -20.12 -2.45
C PHE A 188 33.28 -19.55 -1.05
N SER A 189 32.48 -19.95 -0.08
CA SER A 189 32.69 -19.53 1.32
C SER A 189 34.01 -20.01 1.91
N ILE A 190 34.54 -21.12 1.42
CA ILE A 190 35.81 -21.70 1.83
C ILE A 190 36.96 -21.23 0.93
N TYR A 191 36.72 -21.26 -0.37
CA TYR A 191 37.71 -20.95 -1.41
C TYR A 191 37.29 -19.69 -2.17
N TRP A 192 37.39 -18.54 -1.54
CA TRP A 192 36.91 -17.26 -2.06
C TRP A 192 37.72 -16.70 -3.24
N HIS A 193 38.90 -17.29 -3.55
CA HIS A 193 39.75 -16.92 -4.66
C HIS A 193 40.34 -18.18 -5.31
N ARG A 194 40.46 -18.17 -6.64
CA ARG A 194 41.04 -19.29 -7.42
C ARG A 194 42.39 -19.75 -6.92
N ASP A 195 43.22 -18.83 -6.40
CA ASP A 195 44.57 -19.14 -5.88
C ASP A 195 44.50 -20.04 -4.63
N CYS A 196 43.39 -20.00 -3.87
CA CYS A 196 43.21 -20.90 -2.73
C CYS A 196 43.17 -22.37 -3.20
N VAL A 197 42.53 -22.63 -4.35
CA VAL A 197 42.45 -23.96 -4.94
C VAL A 197 43.78 -24.37 -5.58
N LEU A 198 44.45 -23.46 -6.30
CA LEU A 198 45.74 -23.73 -6.95
C LEU A 198 46.83 -24.09 -5.92
N ARG A 199 46.84 -23.47 -4.79
CA ARG A 199 47.79 -23.81 -3.70
C ARG A 199 47.59 -25.21 -3.16
N LEU A 200 46.30 -25.67 -3.01
CA LEU A 200 46.01 -27.03 -2.56
C LEU A 200 46.47 -28.08 -3.58
N SER A 201 46.34 -27.79 -4.88
CA SER A 201 46.81 -28.65 -5.95
C SER A 201 48.32 -28.82 -5.95
N ILE A 202 49.08 -27.75 -5.69
CA ILE A 202 50.56 -27.78 -5.63
C ILE A 202 51.04 -28.55 -4.39
N GLU A 203 50.41 -28.35 -3.21
CA GLU A 203 50.81 -29.03 -1.98
C GLU A 203 50.49 -30.56 -2.02
N LYS A 204 49.49 -31.01 -2.78
CA LYS A 204 49.08 -32.41 -2.89
C LYS A 204 49.71 -33.18 -4.06
N GLY A 205 50.58 -32.54 -4.84
CA GLY A 205 51.36 -33.23 -5.90
C GLY A 205 50.50 -33.80 -7.05
N TRP A 206 49.46 -33.06 -7.47
CA TRP A 206 48.64 -33.36 -8.63
C TRP A 206 49.17 -32.64 -9.87
#